data_1ec05a9175ca6f2af4f159a2c56f8887
#
_entry.id   1ec05a9175ca6f2af4f159a2c56f8887
#
_cell.length_a   1.000
_cell.length_b   1.000
_cell.length_c   1.000
_cell.angle_alpha   90.00
_cell.angle_beta   90.00
_cell.angle_gamma   90.00
#
_symmetry.space_group_name_H-M   'P 1'
#
loop_
_entity.id
_entity.type
_entity.pdbx_description
1 polymer ?
#
loop_
_entity_poly.entity_id
_entity_poly.type
_entity_poly.pdbx_seq_one_letter_code
_entity_poly.pdbx_strand_id
1 'polypeptide(L)'
;SAGTDLLDGDGTANSSSTFSFQVGSATGTQNQISVTIAAMDAETLDLNNATNKNLVLVVADADATADHDDGGTATTATGNAEAAIGLIDEAIKTVNTQRSELGAVSNRLNHTVNNLTNMSANLSSAQGRIEDADYAIETTNLAKNQILQQASTAMLAQANASQANVLGLLRS
;
A
#
# COMPACT_ATOMS: atom_id res chain seq x y z
N SER A 1 -13.74 9.98 -7.88
CA SER A 1 -12.57 9.27 -8.36
C SER A 1 -12.78 9.04 -9.85
N ALA A 2 -12.02 9.71 -10.67
CA ALA A 2 -11.96 9.43 -12.09
C ALA A 2 -11.51 7.98 -12.22
N GLY A 3 -12.39 7.11 -12.75
CA GLY A 3 -12.04 5.74 -13.06
C GLY A 3 -10.96 5.79 -14.13
N THR A 4 -9.73 5.62 -13.73
CA THR A 4 -8.66 5.28 -14.66
C THR A 4 -8.96 3.87 -15.11
N ASP A 5 -9.36 3.72 -16.35
CA ASP A 5 -9.55 2.43 -16.96
C ASP A 5 -8.18 1.72 -16.95
N LEU A 6 -8.11 0.57 -16.30
CA LEU A 6 -6.83 -0.10 -16.00
C LEU A 6 -6.19 -0.69 -17.25
N LEU A 7 -6.97 -0.89 -18.29
CA LEU A 7 -6.57 -1.65 -19.48
C LEU A 7 -6.90 -0.91 -20.79
N ASP A 8 -7.73 0.12 -20.71
CA ASP A 8 -8.07 0.96 -21.82
C ASP A 8 -7.32 2.28 -21.63
N GLY A 9 -6.27 2.48 -22.37
CA GLY A 9 -5.64 3.78 -22.44
C GLY A 9 -6.71 4.79 -22.81
N ASP A 10 -6.84 5.90 -22.10
CA ASP A 10 -7.83 6.97 -22.28
C ASP A 10 -7.86 7.61 -23.68
N GLY A 11 -7.64 6.84 -24.73
CA GLY A 11 -7.57 7.28 -26.13
C GLY A 11 -6.28 8.02 -26.49
N THR A 12 -5.32 8.10 -25.56
CA THR A 12 -3.96 8.54 -25.85
C THR A 12 -3.06 7.32 -25.93
N ALA A 13 -2.59 7.02 -27.12
CA ALA A 13 -1.66 5.93 -27.40
C ALA A 13 -0.54 5.88 -26.34
N ASN A 14 -0.32 4.71 -25.75
CA ASN A 14 0.78 4.42 -24.81
C ASN A 14 0.68 4.97 -23.38
N SER A 15 -0.47 5.02 -22.74
CA SER A 15 -0.58 5.40 -21.32
C SER A 15 -0.37 4.21 -20.39
N SER A 16 0.80 4.09 -19.80
CA SER A 16 1.00 3.22 -18.64
C SER A 16 0.38 3.86 -17.40
N SER A 17 -0.38 3.10 -16.61
CA SER A 17 -0.95 3.57 -15.36
C SER A 17 -0.04 3.21 -14.18
N THR A 18 0.33 4.20 -13.39
CA THR A 18 1.14 3.99 -12.18
C THR A 18 0.30 4.23 -10.93
N PHE A 19 0.19 3.23 -10.08
CA PHE A 19 -0.49 3.27 -8.79
C PHE A 19 0.55 3.32 -7.68
N SER A 20 0.41 4.26 -6.75
CA SER A 20 1.29 4.37 -5.60
C SER A 20 0.53 4.03 -4.33
N PHE A 21 0.99 3.02 -3.60
CA PHE A 21 0.45 2.59 -2.32
C PHE A 21 1.33 3.13 -1.19
N GLN A 22 0.75 3.91 -0.29
CA GLN A 22 1.45 4.40 0.89
C GLN A 22 1.60 3.26 1.92
N VAL A 23 2.83 2.91 2.26
CA VAL A 23 3.17 1.81 3.18
C VAL A 23 3.92 2.27 4.43
N GLY A 24 4.22 3.55 4.54
CA GLY A 24 4.90 4.14 5.68
C GLY A 24 4.25 5.45 6.12
N SER A 25 4.61 5.93 7.31
CA SER A 25 4.04 7.13 7.94
C SER A 25 4.62 8.45 7.40
N ALA A 26 5.73 8.43 6.70
CA ALA A 26 6.39 9.62 6.18
C ALA A 26 6.06 9.83 4.69
N THR A 27 6.00 11.10 4.28
CA THR A 27 5.82 11.51 2.89
C THR A 27 7.15 11.37 2.15
N GLY A 28 7.30 10.31 1.37
CA GLY A 28 8.50 10.10 0.55
C GLY A 28 8.36 8.84 -0.29
N THR A 29 9.06 8.79 -1.42
CA THR A 29 9.05 7.65 -2.34
C THR A 29 9.51 6.33 -1.71
N GLN A 30 10.27 6.41 -0.61
CA GLN A 30 10.72 5.24 0.15
C GLN A 30 9.59 4.58 0.96
N ASN A 31 8.52 5.33 1.26
CA ASN A 31 7.35 4.88 1.98
C ASN A 31 6.17 4.52 1.05
N GLN A 32 6.44 4.41 -0.24
CA GLN A 32 5.46 4.07 -1.26
C GLN A 32 5.92 2.85 -2.06
N ILE A 33 4.97 2.00 -2.39
CA ILE A 33 5.16 0.95 -3.38
C ILE A 33 4.41 1.39 -4.62
N SER A 34 5.16 1.68 -5.69
CA SER A 34 4.58 1.99 -7.00
C SER A 34 4.41 0.71 -7.81
N VAL A 35 3.27 0.61 -8.45
CA VAL A 35 2.92 -0.46 -9.39
C VAL A 35 2.62 0.20 -10.71
N THR A 36 3.40 -0.10 -11.72
CA THR A 36 3.15 0.38 -13.08
C THR A 36 2.55 -0.76 -13.88
N ILE A 37 1.39 -0.52 -14.46
CA ILE A 37 0.73 -1.43 -15.38
C ILE A 37 0.91 -0.81 -16.77
N ALA A 38 1.63 -1.52 -17.63
CA ALA A 38 1.77 -1.11 -19.03
C ALA A 38 0.42 -1.24 -19.74
N ALA A 39 0.16 -0.35 -20.69
CA ALA A 39 -0.99 -0.50 -21.57
C ALA A 39 -0.89 -1.84 -22.30
N MET A 40 -2.00 -2.55 -22.40
CA MET A 40 -2.09 -3.87 -23.02
C MET A 40 -3.12 -3.88 -24.16
N ASP A 41 -3.18 -2.75 -24.88
CA ASP A 41 -3.98 -2.62 -26.08
C ASP A 41 -3.24 -3.20 -27.29
N ALA A 42 -3.96 -3.40 -28.37
CA ALA A 42 -3.42 -3.96 -29.60
C ALA A 42 -2.33 -3.07 -30.24
N GLU A 43 -2.36 -1.78 -29.96
CA GLU A 43 -1.37 -0.83 -30.46
C GLU A 43 -0.05 -0.92 -29.68
N THR A 44 -0.13 -0.97 -28.34
CA THR A 44 1.06 -1.11 -27.46
C THR A 44 1.72 -2.49 -27.61
N LEU A 45 0.93 -3.51 -27.90
CA LEU A 45 1.44 -4.85 -28.19
C LEU A 45 1.91 -5.01 -29.64
N ASP A 46 1.93 -3.92 -30.42
CA ASP A 46 2.31 -3.86 -31.84
C ASP A 46 1.46 -4.78 -32.75
N LEU A 47 0.29 -5.18 -32.28
CA LEU A 47 -0.63 -6.04 -33.02
C LEU A 47 -1.48 -5.26 -34.04
N ASN A 48 -1.59 -3.94 -33.89
CA ASN A 48 -2.36 -3.04 -34.75
C ASN A 48 -1.58 -1.79 -35.13
N ASN A 49 -0.29 -1.90 -35.36
CA ASN A 49 0.51 -0.78 -35.78
C ASN A 49 0.17 -0.40 -37.23
N ALA A 50 -0.07 0.89 -37.47
CA ALA A 50 -0.35 1.43 -38.81
C ALA A 50 0.78 1.15 -39.82
N THR A 51 2.01 0.90 -39.33
CA THR A 51 3.16 0.54 -40.14
C THR A 51 3.22 -0.96 -40.45
N ASN A 52 2.69 -1.78 -39.50
CA ASN A 52 2.64 -3.24 -39.61
C ASN A 52 1.19 -3.70 -39.68
N LYS A 53 0.47 -3.35 -40.71
CA LYS A 53 -0.93 -3.78 -40.98
C LYS A 53 -1.10 -5.31 -41.06
N ASN A 54 -0.25 -6.09 -40.44
CA ASN A 54 -0.01 -7.49 -40.77
C ASN A 54 -0.74 -8.51 -39.94
N LEU A 55 -1.54 -8.11 -38.93
CA LEU A 55 -2.49 -9.06 -38.32
C LEU A 55 -3.80 -9.16 -39.11
N VAL A 56 -3.97 -8.35 -40.13
CA VAL A 56 -4.97 -8.65 -41.15
C VAL A 56 -4.43 -9.89 -41.86
N LEU A 57 -4.97 -11.03 -41.46
CA LEU A 57 -4.89 -12.25 -42.26
C LEU A 57 -5.49 -11.90 -43.60
N VAL A 58 -4.71 -11.35 -44.51
CA VAL A 58 -5.06 -11.26 -45.90
C VAL A 58 -5.06 -12.73 -46.35
N VAL A 59 -6.20 -13.36 -46.16
CA VAL A 59 -6.54 -14.52 -46.96
C VAL A 59 -6.30 -14.03 -48.35
N ALA A 60 -5.28 -14.54 -49.00
CA ALA A 60 -4.97 -14.23 -50.36
C ALA A 60 -6.25 -14.49 -51.13
N ASP A 61 -6.98 -13.41 -51.42
CA ASP A 61 -7.96 -13.44 -52.47
C ASP A 61 -7.15 -13.78 -53.73
N ALA A 62 -7.50 -14.84 -54.39
CA ALA A 62 -6.77 -15.35 -55.57
C ALA A 62 -6.81 -14.36 -56.75
N ASP A 63 -7.33 -13.17 -56.53
CA ASP A 63 -7.30 -12.06 -57.48
C ASP A 63 -6.16 -11.07 -57.11
N ALA A 64 -4.98 -11.42 -57.55
CA ALA A 64 -3.76 -10.62 -57.39
C ALA A 64 -3.78 -9.29 -58.18
N THR A 65 -4.96 -8.76 -58.55
CA THR A 65 -5.12 -7.52 -59.28
C THR A 65 -5.73 -6.37 -58.47
N ALA A 66 -6.05 -6.57 -57.20
CA ALA A 66 -6.46 -5.48 -56.33
C ALA A 66 -5.24 -4.68 -55.90
N ASP A 67 -5.04 -3.59 -56.61
CA ASP A 67 -4.14 -2.48 -56.37
C ASP A 67 -4.26 -2.02 -54.89
N HIS A 68 -3.44 -2.58 -54.02
CA HIS A 68 -3.18 -2.01 -52.72
C HIS A 68 -2.02 -1.04 -52.85
N ASP A 69 -2.39 0.22 -53.21
CA ASP A 69 -1.51 1.37 -53.37
C ASP A 69 -0.86 1.77 -52.04
N ASP A 70 0.06 0.98 -51.54
CA ASP A 70 0.96 1.37 -50.48
C ASP A 70 2.44 1.13 -50.79
N GLY A 71 2.81 1.04 -52.07
CA GLY A 71 4.23 1.03 -52.49
C GLY A 71 5.10 -0.09 -51.85
N GLY A 72 4.49 -1.07 -51.19
CA GLY A 72 5.18 -2.18 -50.54
C GLY A 72 5.26 -3.39 -51.48
N THR A 73 6.49 -3.88 -51.70
CA THR A 73 6.81 -5.12 -52.38
C THR A 73 5.88 -6.24 -51.92
N ALA A 74 5.23 -6.93 -52.85
CA ALA A 74 4.35 -8.08 -52.58
C ALA A 74 5.05 -9.09 -51.66
N THR A 75 4.81 -8.95 -50.37
CA THR A 75 5.27 -9.90 -49.37
C THR A 75 4.34 -11.10 -49.47
N THR A 76 4.88 -12.24 -49.81
CA THR A 76 4.14 -13.48 -49.95
C THR A 76 3.30 -13.75 -48.71
N ALA A 77 2.07 -14.22 -48.85
CA ALA A 77 1.15 -14.55 -47.72
C ALA A 77 1.80 -15.37 -46.58
N THR A 78 2.82 -16.14 -46.92
CA THR A 78 3.64 -16.89 -45.96
C THR A 78 4.47 -15.97 -45.06
N GLY A 79 5.04 -14.87 -45.59
CA GLY A 79 5.79 -13.88 -44.80
C GLY A 79 4.91 -13.11 -43.81
N ASN A 80 3.66 -12.87 -44.13
CA ASN A 80 2.70 -12.18 -43.28
C ASN A 80 2.28 -13.08 -42.10
N ALA A 81 2.11 -14.38 -42.33
CA ALA A 81 1.79 -15.34 -41.28
C ALA A 81 2.96 -15.53 -40.29
N GLU A 82 4.18 -15.61 -40.82
CA GLU A 82 5.40 -15.71 -39.98
C GLU A 82 5.62 -14.42 -39.16
N ALA A 83 5.40 -13.24 -39.76
CA ALA A 83 5.46 -11.97 -39.06
C ALA A 83 4.37 -11.86 -37.96
N ALA A 84 3.14 -12.32 -38.23
CA ALA A 84 2.05 -12.33 -37.27
C ALA A 84 2.36 -13.25 -36.06
N ILE A 85 2.98 -14.42 -36.30
CA ILE A 85 3.43 -15.30 -35.22
C ILE A 85 4.49 -14.62 -34.37
N GLY A 86 5.46 -13.94 -35.00
CA GLY A 86 6.49 -13.20 -34.28
C GLY A 86 5.94 -12.08 -33.40
N LEU A 87 4.94 -11.33 -33.90
CA LEU A 87 4.25 -10.29 -33.12
C LEU A 87 3.47 -10.87 -31.92
N ILE A 88 2.80 -12.00 -32.14
CA ILE A 88 2.10 -12.69 -31.06
C ILE A 88 3.07 -13.20 -29.99
N ASP A 89 4.21 -13.75 -30.39
CA ASP A 89 5.22 -14.21 -29.46
C ASP A 89 5.80 -13.06 -28.62
N GLU A 90 6.04 -11.89 -29.22
CA GLU A 90 6.51 -10.69 -28.50
C GLU A 90 5.41 -10.15 -27.57
N ALA A 91 4.17 -10.14 -28.00
CA ALA A 91 3.03 -9.77 -27.16
C ALA A 91 2.91 -10.70 -25.94
N ILE A 92 3.01 -12.01 -26.15
CA ILE A 92 2.99 -13.01 -25.04
C ILE A 92 4.14 -12.76 -24.09
N LYS A 93 5.34 -12.47 -24.58
CA LYS A 93 6.50 -12.17 -23.76
C LYS A 93 6.31 -10.91 -22.93
N THR A 94 5.74 -9.85 -23.53
CA THR A 94 5.39 -8.60 -22.82
C THR A 94 4.38 -8.86 -21.69
N VAL A 95 3.32 -9.60 -21.97
CA VAL A 95 2.33 -10.00 -20.95
C VAL A 95 2.97 -10.83 -19.83
N ASN A 96 3.85 -11.77 -20.16
CA ASN A 96 4.53 -12.59 -19.16
C ASN A 96 5.48 -11.76 -18.30
N THR A 97 6.17 -10.77 -18.87
CA THR A 97 7.02 -9.84 -18.12
C THR A 97 6.16 -9.02 -17.15
N GLN A 98 5.05 -8.45 -17.61
CA GLN A 98 4.13 -7.70 -16.75
C GLN A 98 3.54 -8.55 -15.63
N ARG A 99 3.18 -9.79 -15.91
CA ARG A 99 2.73 -10.74 -14.87
C ARG A 99 3.80 -11.03 -13.83
N SER A 100 5.05 -11.16 -14.26
CA SER A 100 6.18 -11.38 -13.35
C SER A 100 6.39 -10.16 -12.43
N GLU A 101 6.34 -8.96 -12.97
CA GLU A 101 6.45 -7.71 -12.21
C GLU A 101 5.31 -7.56 -11.19
N LEU A 102 4.07 -7.83 -11.60
CA LEU A 102 2.93 -7.82 -10.70
C LEU A 102 3.06 -8.89 -9.60
N GLY A 103 3.59 -10.06 -9.92
CA GLY A 103 3.91 -11.09 -8.94
C GLY A 103 4.95 -10.63 -7.92
N ALA A 104 5.99 -9.95 -8.37
CA ALA A 104 7.01 -9.39 -7.49
C ALA A 104 6.43 -8.30 -6.56
N VAL A 105 5.60 -7.42 -7.10
CA VAL A 105 4.90 -6.40 -6.30
C VAL A 105 3.95 -7.03 -5.28
N SER A 106 3.20 -8.06 -5.67
CA SER A 106 2.32 -8.79 -4.75
C SER A 106 3.10 -9.38 -3.57
N ASN A 107 4.25 -9.99 -3.83
CA ASN A 107 5.14 -10.50 -2.78
C ASN A 107 5.65 -9.37 -1.87
N ARG A 108 6.09 -8.24 -2.44
CA ARG A 108 6.51 -7.07 -1.65
C ARG A 108 5.38 -6.54 -0.77
N LEU A 109 4.18 -6.44 -1.29
CA LEU A 109 3.00 -6.00 -0.53
C LEU A 109 2.72 -6.96 0.64
N ASN A 110 2.76 -8.27 0.41
CA ASN A 110 2.57 -9.27 1.47
C ASN A 110 3.62 -9.12 2.59
N HIS A 111 4.90 -8.97 2.23
CA HIS A 111 5.95 -8.72 3.22
C HIS A 111 5.74 -7.41 3.98
N THR A 112 5.29 -6.36 3.29
CA THR A 112 5.01 -5.06 3.90
C THR A 112 3.83 -5.15 4.87
N VAL A 113 2.75 -5.83 4.49
CA VAL A 113 1.59 -6.06 5.37
C VAL A 113 1.99 -6.80 6.62
N ASN A 114 2.79 -7.86 6.49
CA ASN A 114 3.30 -8.60 7.65
C ASN A 114 4.16 -7.73 8.57
N ASN A 115 5.03 -6.90 8.00
CA ASN A 115 5.86 -5.97 8.76
C ASN A 115 5.01 -4.91 9.47
N LEU A 116 4.03 -4.31 8.78
CA LEU A 116 3.11 -3.34 9.36
C LEU A 116 2.25 -3.96 10.48
N THR A 117 1.84 -5.20 10.34
CA THR A 117 1.10 -5.92 11.37
C THR A 117 1.95 -6.11 12.63
N ASN A 118 3.21 -6.50 12.47
CA ASN A 118 4.16 -6.63 13.59
C ASN A 118 4.44 -5.28 14.25
N MET A 119 4.60 -4.23 13.45
CA MET A 119 4.81 -2.86 13.94
C MET A 119 3.58 -2.37 14.72
N SER A 120 2.38 -2.60 14.22
CA SER A 120 1.12 -2.27 14.92
C SER A 120 0.99 -2.99 16.26
N ALA A 121 1.32 -4.28 16.30
CA ALA A 121 1.31 -5.05 17.55
C ALA A 121 2.33 -4.52 18.56
N ASN A 122 3.54 -4.20 18.11
CA ASN A 122 4.58 -3.61 18.98
C ASN A 122 4.18 -2.23 19.49
N LEU A 123 3.58 -1.40 18.63
CA LEU A 123 3.09 -0.07 19.00
C LEU A 123 1.96 -0.14 20.02
N SER A 124 1.00 -1.06 19.80
CA SER A 124 -0.09 -1.31 20.77
C SER A 124 0.44 -1.78 22.12
N SER A 125 1.44 -2.67 22.12
CA SER A 125 2.09 -3.10 23.34
C SER A 125 2.85 -1.97 24.05
N ALA A 126 3.51 -1.10 23.29
CA ALA A 126 4.20 0.07 23.84
C ALA A 126 3.21 1.08 24.43
N GLN A 127 2.09 1.31 23.75
CA GLN A 127 1.01 2.16 24.26
C GLN A 127 0.43 1.61 25.57
N GLY A 128 0.12 0.33 25.63
CA GLY A 128 -0.37 -0.30 26.84
C GLY A 128 0.61 -0.16 28.03
N ARG A 129 1.91 -0.32 27.76
CA ARG A 129 2.94 -0.13 28.81
C ARG A 129 3.01 1.29 29.33
N ILE A 130 2.79 2.30 28.48
CA ILE A 130 2.75 3.71 28.90
C ILE A 130 1.50 3.95 29.75
N GLU A 131 0.34 3.52 29.29
CA GLU A 131 -0.94 3.65 30.02
C GLU A 131 -0.89 2.94 31.37
N ASP A 132 -0.37 1.72 31.40
CA ASP A 132 -0.23 0.94 32.66
C ASP A 132 0.74 1.62 33.64
N ALA A 133 1.83 2.22 33.15
CA ALA A 133 2.76 2.96 34.00
C ALA A 133 2.11 4.22 34.58
N ASP A 134 1.35 4.98 33.82
CA ASP A 134 0.62 6.16 34.31
C ASP A 134 -0.45 5.75 35.36
N TYR A 135 -1.17 4.68 35.10
CA TYR A 135 -2.14 4.14 36.07
C TYR A 135 -1.50 3.71 37.37
N ALA A 136 -0.34 3.05 37.33
CA ALA A 136 0.40 2.65 38.52
C ALA A 136 0.89 3.85 39.35
N ILE A 137 1.35 4.91 38.70
CA ILE A 137 1.77 6.17 39.35
C ILE A 137 0.57 6.81 40.03
N GLU A 138 -0.56 6.92 39.35
CA GLU A 138 -1.76 7.57 39.87
C GLU A 138 -2.36 6.80 41.04
N THR A 139 -2.41 5.47 40.97
CA THR A 139 -2.89 4.63 42.07
C THR A 139 -1.96 4.73 43.33
N THR A 140 -0.64 4.84 43.10
CA THR A 140 0.33 5.08 44.16
C THR A 140 0.12 6.42 44.83
N ASN A 141 -0.11 7.48 44.03
CA ASN A 141 -0.42 8.80 44.57
C ASN A 141 -1.73 8.83 45.34
N LEU A 142 -2.76 8.14 44.83
CA LEU A 142 -4.04 8.00 45.55
C LEU A 142 -3.85 7.31 46.91
N ALA A 143 -3.15 6.18 46.93
CA ALA A 143 -2.85 5.45 48.17
C ALA A 143 -2.06 6.31 49.17
N LYS A 144 -1.04 7.02 48.70
CA LYS A 144 -0.27 7.97 49.50
C LYS A 144 -1.15 9.05 50.12
N ASN A 145 -2.03 9.65 49.34
CA ASN A 145 -2.92 10.70 49.83
C ASN A 145 -3.92 10.18 50.84
N GLN A 146 -4.44 8.97 50.68
CA GLN A 146 -5.31 8.31 51.66
C GLN A 146 -4.59 8.03 52.98
N ILE A 147 -3.36 7.52 52.91
CA ILE A 147 -2.54 7.27 54.08
C ILE A 147 -2.23 8.57 54.83
N LEU A 148 -1.86 9.63 54.09
CA LEU A 148 -1.59 10.95 54.66
C LEU A 148 -2.84 11.53 55.35
N GLN A 149 -4.02 11.36 54.77
CA GLN A 149 -5.27 11.82 55.36
C GLN A 149 -5.58 11.07 56.64
N GLN A 150 -5.42 9.74 56.68
CA GLN A 150 -5.61 8.92 57.89
C GLN A 150 -4.59 9.27 58.99
N ALA A 151 -3.32 9.42 58.61
CA ALA A 151 -2.27 9.81 59.54
C ALA A 151 -2.51 11.21 60.10
N SER A 152 -2.92 12.17 59.30
CA SER A 152 -3.20 13.55 59.71
C SER A 152 -4.38 13.59 60.71
N THR A 153 -5.46 12.84 60.42
CA THR A 153 -6.59 12.76 61.37
C THR A 153 -6.22 12.10 62.69
N ALA A 154 -5.41 11.03 62.65
CA ALA A 154 -4.92 10.38 63.86
C ALA A 154 -4.02 11.31 64.71
N MET A 155 -3.08 12.02 64.04
CA MET A 155 -2.21 12.99 64.70
C MET A 155 -3.00 14.18 65.29
N LEU A 156 -4.04 14.65 64.59
CA LEU A 156 -4.91 15.70 65.10
C LEU A 156 -5.69 15.24 66.34
N ALA A 157 -6.22 14.03 66.31
CA ALA A 157 -6.90 13.42 67.45
C ALA A 157 -5.91 13.28 68.68
N GLN A 158 -4.69 12.85 68.43
CA GLN A 158 -3.66 12.72 69.47
C GLN A 158 -3.26 14.10 70.06
N ALA A 159 -3.11 15.11 69.20
CA ALA A 159 -2.81 16.47 69.64
C ALA A 159 -3.92 17.07 70.50
N ASN A 160 -5.18 16.85 70.11
CA ASN A 160 -6.33 17.31 70.89
C ASN A 160 -6.42 16.56 72.24
N ALA A 161 -6.14 15.28 72.29
CA ALA A 161 -6.10 14.51 73.54
C ALA A 161 -4.96 15.00 74.50
N SER A 162 -3.79 15.35 73.94
CA SER A 162 -2.70 15.93 74.67
C SER A 162 -3.07 17.26 75.33
N GLN A 163 -3.75 18.13 74.59
CA GLN A 163 -4.24 19.42 75.11
C GLN A 163 -5.28 19.23 76.24
N ALA A 164 -6.19 18.28 76.09
CA ALA A 164 -7.18 17.98 77.11
C ALA A 164 -6.52 17.48 78.38
N ASN A 165 -5.49 16.65 78.29
CA ASN A 165 -4.71 16.20 79.44
C ASN A 165 -3.98 17.32 80.21
N VAL A 166 -3.37 18.26 79.46
CA VAL A 166 -2.71 19.43 80.06
C VAL A 166 -3.73 20.31 80.76
N LEU A 167 -4.91 20.54 80.19
CA LEU A 167 -6.00 21.30 80.80
C LEU A 167 -6.48 20.62 82.09
N GLY A 168 -6.58 19.30 82.10
CA GLY A 168 -6.94 18.51 83.27
C GLY A 168 -5.95 18.69 84.41
N LEU A 169 -4.64 18.73 84.12
CA LEU A 169 -3.57 18.97 85.07
C LEU A 169 -3.55 20.38 85.71
N LEU A 170 -3.98 21.40 84.92
CA LEU A 170 -4.07 22.79 85.35
C LEU A 170 -5.30 23.06 86.27
N ARG A 171 -6.28 22.18 86.22
CA ARG A 171 -7.55 22.32 87.03
C ARG A 171 -7.54 21.48 88.27
N SER A 172 -6.54 20.66 88.51
CA SER A 172 -6.33 19.89 89.76
C SER A 172 -5.34 20.67 90.70
#